data_44b7424199cfaa4eafccf51b0c22af02
#
_entry.id   44b7424199cfaa4eafccf51b0c22af02
#
_cell.length_a   1.000
_cell.length_b   1.000
_cell.length_c   1.000
_cell.angle_alpha   90.00
_cell.angle_beta   90.00
_cell.angle_gamma   90.00
#
_symmetry.space_group_name_H-M   'P 1'
#
loop_
_entity.id
_entity.type
_entity.pdbx_description
1 polymer ?
#
loop_
_entity_poly.entity_id
_entity_poly.type
_entity_poly.pdbx_seq_one_letter_code
_entity_poly.pdbx_strand_id
1 'polypeptide(L)'
;MATLFDGIPLDRVSTSMTINATASILLALYIAVARRQGVATAALAGTIQNDILKEYVARGTYIYPPRASLRIITDVFAFCERDLPNWNTISISGYHIREAGATAVQEVAFTFANAVAYV
;
A
#
# COMPACT_ATOMS: atom_id res chain seq x y z
N MET A 1 -5.78 -0.52 15.68
CA MET A 1 -6.59 -1.08 14.59
C MET A 1 -7.96 -1.55 15.11
N ALA A 2 -8.08 -2.49 16.06
CA ALA A 2 -9.39 -2.95 16.54
C ALA A 2 -10.27 -1.81 17.10
N THR A 3 -9.73 -0.95 17.96
CA THR A 3 -10.43 0.23 18.49
C THR A 3 -10.86 1.21 17.39
N LEU A 4 -10.03 1.38 16.35
CA LEU A 4 -10.33 2.28 15.22
C LEU A 4 -11.55 1.81 14.42
N PHE A 5 -11.67 0.50 14.22
CA PHE A 5 -12.73 -0.11 13.42
C PHE A 5 -13.86 -0.75 14.26
N ASP A 6 -13.93 -0.39 15.53
CA ASP A 6 -15.02 -0.86 16.40
C ASP A 6 -16.37 -0.33 15.91
N GLY A 7 -17.31 -1.23 15.72
CA GLY A 7 -18.64 -0.91 15.19
C GLY A 7 -18.72 -0.58 13.70
N ILE A 8 -17.58 -0.61 12.95
CA ILE A 8 -17.57 -0.37 11.51
C ILE A 8 -17.62 -1.71 10.76
N PRO A 9 -18.66 -1.96 9.95
CA PRO A 9 -18.77 -3.22 9.18
C PRO A 9 -17.79 -3.22 8.00
N LEU A 10 -16.68 -3.99 8.11
CA LEU A 10 -15.59 -3.96 7.15
C LEU A 10 -15.94 -4.61 5.79
N ASP A 11 -17.03 -5.35 5.71
CA ASP A 11 -17.59 -5.87 4.46
C ASP A 11 -18.43 -4.85 3.67
N ARG A 12 -18.70 -3.68 4.26
CA ARG A 12 -19.56 -2.63 3.67
C ARG A 12 -18.84 -1.31 3.42
N VAL A 13 -17.56 -1.24 3.74
CA VAL A 13 -16.75 -0.04 3.56
C VAL A 13 -15.52 -0.36 2.73
N SER A 14 -15.01 0.66 2.04
CA SER A 14 -13.70 0.62 1.40
C SER A 14 -12.72 1.45 2.24
N THR A 15 -11.60 0.86 2.61
CA THR A 15 -10.60 1.52 3.46
C THR A 15 -9.38 1.91 2.66
N SER A 16 -9.02 3.19 2.69
CA SER A 16 -7.80 3.70 2.06
C SER A 16 -6.75 4.04 3.11
N MET A 17 -5.54 3.50 2.96
CA MET A 17 -4.41 3.71 3.87
C MET A 17 -3.20 4.26 3.12
N THR A 18 -2.76 5.47 3.49
CA THR A 18 -1.60 6.14 2.88
C THR A 18 -0.29 5.70 3.55
N ILE A 19 -0.02 4.41 3.54
CA ILE A 19 1.11 3.79 4.23
C ILE A 19 2.03 3.08 3.22
N ASN A 20 3.34 3.08 3.50
CA ASN A 20 4.38 2.55 2.61
C ASN A 20 5.22 1.48 3.31
N ALA A 21 6.28 1.81 4.01
CA ALA A 21 7.20 0.84 4.61
C ALA A 21 6.52 -0.15 5.58
N THR A 22 5.45 0.27 6.27
CA THR A 22 4.68 -0.56 7.20
C THR A 22 3.37 -1.11 6.62
N ALA A 23 3.19 -1.00 5.31
CA ALA A 23 1.93 -1.35 4.64
C ALA A 23 1.52 -2.82 4.88
N SER A 24 2.44 -3.75 4.78
CA SER A 24 2.19 -5.18 5.02
C SER A 24 1.72 -5.46 6.46
N ILE A 25 2.32 -4.79 7.45
CA ILE A 25 1.96 -4.94 8.86
C ILE A 25 0.55 -4.42 9.11
N LEU A 26 0.24 -3.21 8.62
CA LEU A 26 -1.09 -2.61 8.84
C LEU A 26 -2.18 -3.34 8.07
N LEU A 27 -1.90 -3.85 6.87
CA LEU A 27 -2.81 -4.72 6.14
C LEU A 27 -3.09 -6.01 6.90
N ALA A 28 -2.07 -6.67 7.44
CA ALA A 28 -2.24 -7.87 8.26
C ALA A 28 -3.10 -7.60 9.51
N LEU A 29 -2.88 -6.47 10.19
CA LEU A 29 -3.70 -6.06 11.33
C LEU A 29 -5.15 -5.76 10.94
N TYR A 30 -5.37 -5.16 9.77
CA TYR A 30 -6.71 -4.90 9.23
C TYR A 30 -7.46 -6.21 8.96
N ILE A 31 -6.81 -7.16 8.30
CA ILE A 31 -7.35 -8.50 8.04
C ILE A 31 -7.67 -9.23 9.35
N ALA A 32 -6.79 -9.14 10.36
CA ALA A 32 -7.02 -9.74 11.65
C ALA A 32 -8.27 -9.17 12.36
N VAL A 33 -8.51 -7.87 12.23
CA VAL A 33 -9.73 -7.22 12.76
C VAL A 33 -10.97 -7.71 12.00
N ALA A 34 -10.92 -7.76 10.66
CA ALA A 34 -12.01 -8.26 9.84
C ALA A 34 -12.40 -9.70 10.23
N ARG A 35 -11.41 -10.58 10.39
CA ARG A 35 -11.64 -11.97 10.85
C ARG A 35 -12.28 -12.05 12.22
N ARG A 36 -11.89 -11.16 13.14
CA ARG A 36 -12.53 -11.05 14.48
C ARG A 36 -13.97 -10.58 14.40
N GLN A 37 -14.32 -9.78 13.41
CA GLN A 37 -15.70 -9.35 13.13
C GLN A 37 -16.52 -10.41 12.35
N GLY A 38 -15.91 -11.55 12.00
CA GLY A 38 -16.57 -12.59 11.19
C GLY A 38 -16.64 -12.24 9.69
N VAL A 39 -15.90 -11.24 9.23
CA VAL A 39 -15.85 -10.82 7.83
C VAL A 39 -14.86 -11.68 7.06
N ALA A 40 -15.31 -12.24 5.93
CA ALA A 40 -14.45 -13.00 5.03
C ALA A 40 -13.39 -12.09 4.39
N THR A 41 -12.16 -12.56 4.29
CA THR A 41 -11.04 -11.79 3.71
C THR A 41 -11.35 -11.32 2.29
N ALA A 42 -11.99 -12.16 1.48
CA ALA A 42 -12.37 -11.84 0.10
C ALA A 42 -13.45 -10.74 -0.03
N ALA A 43 -14.16 -10.43 1.04
CA ALA A 43 -15.16 -9.34 1.05
C ALA A 43 -14.53 -7.96 1.31
N LEU A 44 -13.28 -7.92 1.75
CA LEU A 44 -12.60 -6.67 2.06
C LEU A 44 -12.26 -5.90 0.79
N ALA A 45 -12.59 -4.60 0.79
CA ALA A 45 -12.25 -3.67 -0.28
C ALA A 45 -11.43 -2.50 0.27
N GLY A 46 -10.47 -2.04 -0.52
CA GLY A 46 -9.65 -0.91 -0.09
C GLY A 46 -8.37 -0.77 -0.89
N THR A 47 -7.48 0.04 -0.36
CA THR A 47 -6.15 0.28 -0.94
C THR A 47 -5.12 0.56 0.13
N ILE A 48 -3.90 0.14 -0.12
CA ILE A 48 -2.69 0.63 0.53
C ILE A 48 -1.85 1.37 -0.50
N GLN A 49 -1.14 2.42 -0.08
CA GLN A 49 -0.26 3.14 -1.00
C GLN A 49 0.92 2.27 -1.43
N ASN A 50 1.65 1.68 -0.48
CA ASN A 50 2.67 0.64 -0.70
C ASN A 50 3.72 1.01 -1.78
N ASP A 51 3.91 2.30 -2.03
CA ASP A 51 4.88 2.84 -2.99
C ASP A 51 6.17 3.22 -2.24
N ILE A 52 7.09 2.25 -2.11
CA ILE A 52 8.31 2.45 -1.34
C ILE A 52 9.37 3.22 -2.13
N LEU A 53 9.41 3.11 -3.45
CA LEU A 53 10.46 3.74 -4.25
C LEU A 53 10.42 5.26 -4.13
N LYS A 54 9.24 5.87 -4.08
CA LYS A 54 9.13 7.31 -3.81
C LYS A 54 9.63 7.70 -2.43
N GLU A 55 9.55 6.81 -1.44
CA GLU A 55 10.07 7.09 -0.11
C GLU A 55 11.59 7.21 -0.11
N TYR A 56 12.29 6.40 -0.91
CA TYR A 56 13.72 6.56 -1.10
C TYR A 56 14.08 7.81 -1.89
N VAL A 57 13.33 8.10 -2.95
CA VAL A 57 13.65 9.19 -3.87
C VAL A 57 13.27 10.57 -3.33
N ALA A 58 12.11 10.68 -2.66
CA ALA A 58 11.50 11.96 -2.34
C ALA A 58 11.33 12.25 -0.85
N ARG A 59 11.10 11.25 0.01
CA ARG A 59 10.71 11.47 1.40
C ARG A 59 11.70 11.00 2.46
N GLY A 60 12.55 10.03 2.16
CA GLY A 60 13.49 9.47 3.12
C GLY A 60 12.85 8.69 4.28
N THR A 61 11.60 8.24 4.13
CA THR A 61 10.82 7.55 5.18
C THR A 61 10.71 6.06 4.92
N TYR A 62 11.83 5.37 4.87
CA TYR A 62 11.91 3.93 4.67
C TYR A 62 12.49 3.23 5.91
N ILE A 63 12.21 1.92 6.04
CA ILE A 63 12.66 1.09 7.16
C ILE A 63 13.69 0.06 6.67
N TYR A 64 13.44 -0.57 5.53
CA TYR A 64 14.24 -1.66 4.99
C TYR A 64 15.07 -1.20 3.78
N PRO A 65 16.17 -1.90 3.46
CA PRO A 65 16.90 -1.69 2.22
C PRO A 65 15.99 -1.91 0.99
N PRO A 66 16.28 -1.27 -0.18
CA PRO A 66 15.41 -1.35 -1.37
C PRO A 66 15.03 -2.77 -1.79
N ARG A 67 16.01 -3.68 -1.84
CA ARG A 67 15.77 -5.08 -2.24
C ARG A 67 14.80 -5.81 -1.30
N ALA A 68 14.92 -5.62 0.00
CA ALA A 68 14.02 -6.21 0.98
C ALA A 68 12.61 -5.60 0.89
N SER A 69 12.52 -4.30 0.68
CA SER A 69 11.24 -3.59 0.49
C SER A 69 10.51 -4.08 -0.75
N LEU A 70 11.20 -4.21 -1.89
CA LEU A 70 10.60 -4.72 -3.13
C LEU A 70 10.10 -6.16 -2.97
N ARG A 71 10.86 -7.02 -2.27
CA ARG A 71 10.41 -8.36 -1.94
C ARG A 71 9.12 -8.36 -1.14
N ILE A 72 9.02 -7.54 -0.09
CA ILE A 72 7.79 -7.43 0.73
C ILE A 72 6.61 -6.99 -0.13
N ILE A 73 6.81 -6.03 -1.04
CA ILE A 73 5.77 -5.55 -1.95
C ILE A 73 5.29 -6.69 -2.87
N THR A 74 6.20 -7.45 -3.46
CA THR A 74 5.87 -8.61 -4.30
C THR A 74 5.09 -9.66 -3.52
N ASP A 75 5.51 -9.97 -2.29
CA ASP A 75 4.80 -10.90 -1.41
C ASP A 75 3.37 -10.40 -1.08
N VAL A 76 3.19 -9.08 -0.88
CA VAL A 76 1.86 -8.47 -0.67
C VAL A 76 1.01 -8.58 -1.94
N PHE A 77 1.58 -8.38 -3.13
CA PHE A 77 0.85 -8.53 -4.40
C PHE A 77 0.33 -9.96 -4.54
N ALA A 78 1.19 -10.95 -4.39
CA ALA A 78 0.82 -12.37 -4.50
C ALA A 78 -0.22 -12.78 -3.46
N PHE A 79 -0.13 -12.26 -2.24
CA PHE A 79 -1.13 -12.51 -1.20
C PHE A 79 -2.49 -11.89 -1.57
N CYS A 80 -2.51 -10.63 -1.99
CA CYS A 80 -3.75 -9.93 -2.31
C CYS A 80 -4.44 -10.54 -3.54
N GLU A 81 -3.69 -10.91 -4.56
CA GLU A 81 -4.25 -11.60 -5.75
C GLU A 81 -5.04 -12.86 -5.36
N ARG A 82 -4.54 -13.62 -4.40
CA ARG A 82 -5.17 -14.86 -3.96
C ARG A 82 -6.31 -14.67 -2.97
N ASP A 83 -6.11 -13.79 -1.97
CA ASP A 83 -6.96 -13.73 -0.77
C ASP A 83 -7.79 -12.45 -0.64
N LEU A 84 -7.50 -11.41 -1.41
CA LEU A 84 -8.09 -10.07 -1.33
C LEU A 84 -8.43 -9.52 -2.73
N PRO A 85 -9.34 -10.14 -3.49
CA PRO A 85 -9.58 -9.80 -4.89
C PRO A 85 -10.06 -8.35 -5.14
N ASN A 86 -10.61 -7.69 -4.11
CA ASN A 86 -11.12 -6.32 -4.20
C ASN A 86 -10.14 -5.29 -3.59
N TRP A 87 -8.87 -5.67 -3.38
CA TRP A 87 -7.87 -4.81 -2.76
C TRP A 87 -6.90 -4.23 -3.78
N ASN A 88 -6.77 -2.91 -3.81
CA ASN A 88 -5.73 -2.26 -4.60
C ASN A 88 -4.40 -2.31 -3.83
N THR A 89 -3.44 -3.04 -4.37
CA THR A 89 -2.20 -3.41 -3.69
C THR A 89 -1.12 -2.34 -3.70
N ILE A 90 -1.23 -1.36 -4.62
CA ILE A 90 -0.28 -0.25 -4.74
C ILE A 90 -0.97 0.97 -5.34
N SER A 91 -0.54 2.16 -4.88
CA SER A 91 -0.94 3.43 -5.47
C SER A 91 0.33 4.25 -5.73
N ILE A 92 0.86 4.15 -6.95
CA ILE A 92 2.08 4.84 -7.36
C ILE A 92 1.76 6.32 -7.59
N SER A 93 2.47 7.21 -6.87
CA SER A 93 2.16 8.63 -6.84
C SER A 93 3.38 9.49 -7.17
N GLY A 94 3.22 10.38 -8.16
CA GLY A 94 4.20 11.38 -8.54
C GLY A 94 4.22 12.62 -7.65
N TYR A 95 3.15 12.90 -6.92
CA TYR A 95 3.00 14.10 -6.10
C TYR A 95 4.21 14.37 -5.19
N HIS A 96 4.69 13.37 -4.50
CA HIS A 96 5.82 13.51 -3.55
C HIS A 96 7.14 13.85 -4.27
N ILE A 97 7.34 13.33 -5.47
CA ILE A 97 8.49 13.64 -6.34
C ILE A 97 8.41 15.10 -6.77
N ARG A 98 7.20 15.58 -7.11
CA ARG A 98 6.94 16.98 -7.46
C ARG A 98 7.24 17.91 -6.29
N GLU A 99 6.74 17.60 -5.11
CA GLU A 99 6.97 18.36 -3.87
C GLU A 99 8.46 18.40 -3.46
N ALA A 100 9.22 17.35 -3.80
CA ALA A 100 10.66 17.32 -3.60
C ALA A 100 11.46 18.17 -4.60
N GLY A 101 10.79 18.90 -5.51
CA GLY A 101 11.40 19.86 -6.43
C GLY A 101 11.52 19.39 -7.88
N ALA A 102 10.96 18.24 -8.25
CA ALA A 102 10.97 17.81 -9.63
C ALA A 102 10.10 18.69 -10.54
N THR A 103 10.49 18.84 -11.80
CA THR A 103 9.64 19.43 -12.84
C THR A 103 8.48 18.50 -13.18
N ALA A 104 7.43 18.99 -13.86
CA ALA A 104 6.31 18.15 -14.28
C ALA A 104 6.76 16.97 -15.17
N VAL A 105 7.73 17.19 -16.03
CA VAL A 105 8.31 16.13 -16.89
C VAL A 105 9.04 15.07 -16.05
N GLN A 106 9.84 15.51 -15.07
CA GLN A 106 10.56 14.60 -14.16
C GLN A 106 9.60 13.83 -13.27
N GLU A 107 8.55 14.47 -12.76
CA GLU A 107 7.50 13.81 -11.98
C GLU A 107 6.90 12.62 -12.74
N VAL A 108 6.48 12.84 -13.98
CA VAL A 108 5.90 11.80 -14.83
C VAL A 108 6.94 10.72 -15.14
N ALA A 109 8.14 11.11 -15.56
CA ALA A 109 9.20 10.17 -15.90
C ALA A 109 9.60 9.26 -14.73
N PHE A 110 9.81 9.83 -13.54
CA PHE A 110 10.19 9.06 -12.35
C PHE A 110 9.03 8.20 -11.83
N THR A 111 7.79 8.68 -11.92
CA THR A 111 6.62 7.88 -11.54
C THR A 111 6.49 6.64 -12.41
N PHE A 112 6.64 6.78 -13.72
CA PHE A 112 6.61 5.62 -14.62
C PHE A 112 7.84 4.72 -14.46
N ALA A 113 9.02 5.27 -14.20
CA ALA A 113 10.22 4.47 -13.90
C ALA A 113 10.00 3.61 -12.64
N ASN A 114 9.41 4.20 -11.59
CA ASN A 114 9.04 3.44 -10.39
C ASN A 114 8.00 2.35 -10.70
N ALA A 115 6.98 2.67 -11.51
CA ALA A 115 5.97 1.70 -11.91
C ALA A 115 6.59 0.49 -12.62
N VAL A 116 7.50 0.73 -13.57
CA VAL A 116 8.22 -0.35 -14.28
C VAL A 116 9.10 -1.17 -13.33
N ALA A 117 9.67 -0.56 -12.30
CA ALA A 117 10.53 -1.25 -11.34
C ALA A 117 9.76 -2.18 -10.37
N TYR A 118 8.44 -2.04 -10.27
CA TYR A 118 7.58 -2.93 -9.47
C TYR A 118 7.12 -4.19 -10.23
N VAL A 119 7.28 -4.24 -11.55
CA VAL A 119 6.82 -5.30 -12.44
C VAL A 119 8.01 -6.11 -12.95
#